data_62c1286d0613b0d99c53ef4dab73810a
#
_entry.id   62c1286d0613b0d99c53ef4dab73810a
#
_cell.length_a   1.000
_cell.length_b   1.000
_cell.length_c   1.000
_cell.angle_alpha   90.00
_cell.angle_beta   90.00
_cell.angle_gamma   90.00
#
_symmetry.space_group_name_H-M   'P 1'
#
loop_
_entity.id
_entity.type
_entity.pdbx_description
1 polymer ?
#
loop_
_entity_poly.entity_id
_entity_poly.type
_entity_poly.pdbx_seq_one_letter_code
_entity_poly.pdbx_strand_id
1 'polypeptide(L)'
;MNPSFEDPRLNAILTKIDAQERLNTEDGLLLYRTPDLLGVGWLANRVRERMHGNKTYFNVNRHVNPTDVCVANCKLCAYGKRTRDGKAFTLTHEQIWHKAGQGYSEAVTEFHMVGGLHPELTLDWYCEMLRGLKQRFPKVHLKAFTMVEIGYFAKRAKLSTRDVLIKLKEAGLDSQPGGGAEIFSDRVRRIICDHKLNGDEWLDTARTSHSLGLMSNCTMLYGHIETEEDRVDHLL
;
A
#
# COMPACT_ATOMS: atom_id res chain seq x y z
N MET A 1 -19.42 25.74 15.92
CA MET A 1 -20.70 25.83 15.17
C MET A 1 -20.86 24.53 14.40
N ASN A 2 -22.03 23.89 14.50
CA ASN A 2 -22.34 22.75 13.62
C ASN A 2 -22.56 23.32 12.20
N PRO A 3 -22.09 22.64 11.16
CA PRO A 3 -22.30 23.07 9.80
C PRO A 3 -23.78 22.99 9.43
N SER A 4 -24.19 23.83 8.52
CA SER A 4 -25.45 23.64 7.80
C SER A 4 -25.11 22.86 6.52
N PHE A 5 -25.48 21.60 6.46
CA PHE A 5 -25.31 20.80 5.25
C PHE A 5 -26.38 21.14 4.21
N GLU A 6 -25.98 21.21 2.93
CA GLU A 6 -26.94 21.32 1.82
C GLU A 6 -27.76 20.02 1.69
N ASP A 7 -27.10 18.86 1.95
CA ASP A 7 -27.80 17.58 2.06
C ASP A 7 -28.07 17.24 3.55
N PRO A 8 -29.31 17.36 4.04
CA PRO A 8 -29.62 17.13 5.45
C PRO A 8 -29.35 15.69 5.93
N ARG A 9 -29.23 14.73 5.02
CA ARG A 9 -28.90 13.34 5.37
C ARG A 9 -27.49 13.21 5.98
N LEU A 10 -26.58 14.15 5.70
CA LEU A 10 -25.24 14.19 6.29
C LEU A 10 -25.24 14.45 7.81
N ASN A 11 -26.36 14.97 8.37
CA ASN A 11 -26.48 15.11 9.83
C ASN A 11 -26.45 13.75 10.56
N ALA A 12 -27.00 12.70 9.96
CA ALA A 12 -26.91 11.34 10.53
C ALA A 12 -25.45 10.83 10.52
N ILE A 13 -24.71 11.11 9.45
CA ILE A 13 -23.28 10.79 9.37
C ILE A 13 -22.49 11.55 10.44
N LEU A 14 -22.75 12.85 10.62
CA LEU A 14 -22.11 13.65 11.68
C LEU A 14 -22.35 13.06 13.06
N THR A 15 -23.59 12.64 13.35
CA THR A 15 -23.94 12.02 14.63
C THR A 15 -23.09 10.76 14.90
N LYS A 16 -22.95 9.88 13.92
CA LYS A 16 -22.09 8.67 14.02
C LYS A 16 -20.61 9.04 14.20
N ILE A 17 -20.11 10.01 13.43
CA ILE A 17 -18.73 10.49 13.54
C ILE A 17 -18.44 11.03 14.94
N ASP A 18 -19.34 11.85 15.51
CA ASP A 18 -19.16 12.42 16.85
C ASP A 18 -19.27 11.36 17.94
N ALA A 19 -20.11 10.35 17.76
CA ALA A 19 -20.18 9.16 18.61
C ALA A 19 -19.02 8.16 18.42
N GLN A 20 -18.13 8.39 17.44
CA GLN A 20 -17.05 7.48 17.04
C GLN A 20 -17.57 6.10 16.57
N GLU A 21 -18.79 6.05 16.07
CA GLU A 21 -19.34 4.86 15.45
C GLU A 21 -18.74 4.64 14.06
N ARG A 22 -18.50 3.37 13.71
CA ARG A 22 -18.04 3.01 12.38
C ARG A 22 -19.18 3.19 11.39
N LEU A 23 -18.91 3.86 10.27
CA LEU A 23 -19.85 3.97 9.16
C LEU A 23 -20.05 2.60 8.51
N ASN A 24 -21.26 2.37 7.98
CA ASN A 24 -21.64 1.15 7.27
C ASN A 24 -21.74 1.39 5.74
N THR A 25 -22.16 0.35 5.02
CA THR A 25 -22.28 0.41 3.56
C THR A 25 -23.25 1.50 3.09
N GLU A 26 -24.38 1.67 3.76
CA GLU A 26 -25.38 2.69 3.40
C GLU A 26 -24.82 4.11 3.59
N ASP A 27 -24.11 4.33 4.69
CA ASP A 27 -23.41 5.59 4.97
C ASP A 27 -22.36 5.89 3.87
N GLY A 28 -21.58 4.90 3.50
CA GLY A 28 -20.57 5.01 2.44
C GLY A 28 -21.18 5.36 1.09
N LEU A 29 -22.26 4.69 0.72
CA LEU A 29 -23.00 4.98 -0.52
C LEU A 29 -23.64 6.39 -0.49
N LEU A 30 -24.16 6.83 0.66
CA LEU A 30 -24.64 8.19 0.82
C LEU A 30 -23.52 9.21 0.56
N LEU A 31 -22.34 8.99 1.13
CA LEU A 31 -21.17 9.87 0.94
C LEU A 31 -20.69 9.93 -0.52
N TYR A 32 -20.84 8.84 -1.28
CA TYR A 32 -20.54 8.83 -2.72
C TYR A 32 -21.59 9.54 -3.56
N ARG A 33 -22.88 9.51 -3.16
CA ARG A 33 -24.04 9.96 -3.96
C ARG A 33 -24.54 11.35 -3.62
N THR A 34 -24.11 11.91 -2.49
CA THR A 34 -24.51 13.26 -2.09
C THR A 34 -23.91 14.32 -3.03
N PRO A 35 -24.66 15.33 -3.46
CA PRO A 35 -24.09 16.47 -4.19
C PRO A 35 -23.32 17.45 -3.28
N ASP A 36 -23.48 17.34 -1.96
CA ASP A 36 -22.85 18.23 -0.97
C ASP A 36 -21.38 17.84 -0.70
N LEU A 37 -20.53 18.08 -1.68
CA LEU A 37 -19.10 17.77 -1.58
C LEU A 37 -18.42 18.55 -0.44
N LEU A 38 -18.84 19.77 -0.17
CA LEU A 38 -18.27 20.58 0.91
C LEU A 38 -18.65 20.01 2.28
N GLY A 39 -19.89 19.52 2.43
CA GLY A 39 -20.32 18.80 3.62
C GLY A 39 -19.52 17.53 3.87
N VAL A 40 -19.26 16.72 2.83
CA VAL A 40 -18.38 15.54 2.93
C VAL A 40 -16.98 15.95 3.34
N GLY A 41 -16.40 16.98 2.72
CA GLY A 41 -15.08 17.51 3.06
C GLY A 41 -15.00 17.98 4.52
N TRP A 42 -16.04 18.65 5.02
CA TRP A 42 -16.13 19.08 6.41
C TRP A 42 -16.15 17.89 7.38
N LEU A 43 -16.97 16.86 7.09
CA LEU A 43 -17.03 15.62 7.88
C LEU A 43 -15.67 14.91 7.92
N ALA A 44 -14.98 14.80 6.78
CA ALA A 44 -13.65 14.22 6.68
C ALA A 44 -12.63 15.01 7.52
N ASN A 45 -12.66 16.34 7.45
CA ASN A 45 -11.79 17.20 8.24
C ASN A 45 -12.05 17.08 9.75
N ARG A 46 -13.32 16.93 10.15
CA ARG A 46 -13.72 16.68 11.55
C ARG A 46 -13.01 15.44 12.13
N VAL A 47 -12.97 14.35 11.35
CA VAL A 47 -12.25 13.12 11.73
C VAL A 47 -10.74 13.36 11.76
N ARG A 48 -10.19 14.00 10.72
CA ARG A 48 -8.76 14.32 10.63
C ARG A 48 -8.28 15.15 11.83
N GLU A 49 -9.01 16.20 12.18
CA GLU A 49 -8.65 17.07 13.31
C GLU A 49 -8.72 16.35 14.65
N ARG A 50 -9.70 15.48 14.84
CA ARG A 50 -9.78 14.64 16.04
C ARG A 50 -8.57 13.70 16.16
N MET A 51 -8.09 13.14 15.05
CA MET A 51 -6.96 12.19 15.04
C MET A 51 -5.60 12.88 15.16
N HIS A 52 -5.43 14.05 14.55
CA HIS A 52 -4.11 14.67 14.35
C HIS A 52 -4.01 16.12 14.80
N GLY A 53 -5.11 16.72 15.27
CA GLY A 53 -5.15 18.15 15.59
C GLY A 53 -4.84 19.00 14.36
N ASN A 54 -4.03 20.02 14.53
CA ASN A 54 -3.61 20.92 13.44
C ASN A 54 -2.30 20.45 12.75
N LYS A 55 -1.88 19.19 12.96
CA LYS A 55 -0.66 18.66 12.36
C LYS A 55 -0.94 18.03 11.00
N THR A 56 -0.05 18.33 10.07
CA THR A 56 0.03 17.64 8.77
C THR A 56 1.44 17.06 8.64
N TYR A 57 1.52 15.82 8.20
CA TYR A 57 2.79 15.10 8.07
C TYR A 57 3.13 14.94 6.59
N PHE A 58 4.41 15.03 6.28
CA PHE A 58 4.95 14.69 4.97
C PHE A 58 6.27 13.93 5.14
N ASN A 59 6.67 13.19 4.12
CA ASN A 59 7.98 12.57 4.04
C ASN A 59 8.72 13.07 2.79
N VAL A 60 10.05 13.02 2.84
CA VAL A 60 10.90 13.21 1.67
C VAL A 60 11.37 11.83 1.24
N ASN A 61 10.62 11.21 0.33
CA ASN A 61 10.93 9.86 -0.12
C ASN A 61 11.71 9.84 -1.44
N ARG A 62 12.37 8.71 -1.65
CA ARG A 62 13.01 8.37 -2.93
C ARG A 62 12.61 6.96 -3.35
N HIS A 63 12.27 6.80 -4.63
CA HIS A 63 11.98 5.51 -5.20
C HIS A 63 13.27 4.77 -5.59
N VAL A 64 13.45 3.57 -5.02
CA VAL A 64 14.57 2.69 -5.32
C VAL A 64 13.99 1.32 -5.68
N ASN A 65 13.52 1.17 -6.91
CA ASN A 65 12.89 -0.06 -7.38
C ASN A 65 13.95 -1.03 -7.91
N PRO A 66 14.05 -2.25 -7.37
CA PRO A 66 15.14 -3.16 -7.71
C PRO A 66 14.97 -3.84 -9.07
N THR A 67 13.74 -4.07 -9.52
CA THR A 67 13.46 -4.80 -10.76
C THR A 67 12.07 -4.46 -11.30
N ASP A 68 11.93 -4.48 -12.62
CA ASP A 68 10.63 -4.44 -13.32
C ASP A 68 10.22 -5.82 -13.86
N VAL A 69 11.05 -6.84 -13.69
CA VAL A 69 10.72 -8.22 -14.07
C VAL A 69 9.59 -8.75 -13.20
N CYS A 70 8.48 -9.16 -13.83
CA CYS A 70 7.29 -9.60 -13.12
C CYS A 70 6.63 -10.81 -13.81
N VAL A 71 6.30 -11.84 -13.02
CA VAL A 71 5.52 -13.00 -13.53
C VAL A 71 4.01 -12.70 -13.62
N ALA A 72 3.52 -11.72 -12.88
CA ALA A 72 2.13 -11.29 -12.97
C ALA A 72 1.85 -10.54 -14.27
N ASN A 73 0.62 -10.64 -14.77
CA ASN A 73 0.18 -10.00 -16.02
C ASN A 73 -1.03 -9.09 -15.77
N CYS A 74 -0.87 -8.16 -14.83
CA CYS A 74 -1.95 -7.25 -14.47
C CYS A 74 -2.24 -6.27 -15.61
N LYS A 75 -3.49 -6.17 -16.04
CA LYS A 75 -3.91 -5.29 -17.15
C LYS A 75 -3.66 -3.81 -16.86
N LEU A 76 -3.67 -3.43 -15.59
CA LEU A 76 -3.47 -2.05 -15.13
C LEU A 76 -1.98 -1.64 -15.06
N CYS A 77 -1.03 -2.60 -15.11
CA CYS A 77 0.36 -2.35 -14.78
C CYS A 77 1.21 -2.13 -16.05
N ALA A 78 1.66 -0.89 -16.25
CA ALA A 78 2.61 -0.55 -17.31
C ALA A 78 4.09 -0.77 -16.91
N TYR A 79 4.36 -1.07 -15.64
CA TYR A 79 5.71 -1.21 -15.10
C TYR A 79 6.28 -2.62 -15.29
N GLY A 80 5.50 -3.66 -14.98
CA GLY A 80 5.97 -5.04 -15.01
C GLY A 80 6.28 -5.54 -16.42
N LYS A 81 7.44 -6.18 -16.58
CA LYS A 81 7.92 -6.76 -17.84
C LYS A 81 8.25 -8.24 -17.66
N ARG A 82 8.21 -9.00 -18.76
CA ARG A 82 8.63 -10.41 -18.75
C ARG A 82 10.15 -10.51 -18.80
N THR A 83 10.72 -11.54 -18.21
CA THR A 83 12.18 -11.81 -18.20
C THR A 83 12.78 -11.78 -19.60
N ARG A 84 12.07 -12.28 -20.60
CA ARG A 84 12.49 -12.30 -22.02
C ARG A 84 12.27 -10.96 -22.76
N ASP A 85 11.72 -9.97 -22.12
CA ASP A 85 11.60 -8.64 -22.69
C ASP A 85 12.98 -7.96 -22.61
N GLY A 86 13.58 -7.66 -23.75
CA GLY A 86 14.92 -7.06 -23.84
C GLY A 86 15.06 -5.67 -23.19
N LYS A 87 13.98 -5.08 -22.70
CA LYS A 87 13.95 -3.82 -21.95
C LYS A 87 13.75 -4.02 -20.45
N ALA A 88 13.60 -5.28 -19.99
CA ALA A 88 13.46 -5.58 -18.57
C ALA A 88 14.81 -5.38 -17.85
N PHE A 89 14.75 -4.95 -16.59
CA PHE A 89 15.95 -4.77 -15.77
C PHE A 89 15.82 -5.46 -14.41
N THR A 90 16.97 -5.86 -13.88
CA THR A 90 17.15 -6.23 -12.48
C THR A 90 18.49 -5.64 -12.05
N LEU A 91 18.47 -4.81 -11.02
CA LEU A 91 19.67 -4.17 -10.48
C LEU A 91 20.43 -5.13 -9.58
N THR A 92 21.77 -5.06 -9.56
CA THR A 92 22.56 -5.69 -8.51
C THR A 92 22.43 -4.94 -7.19
N HIS A 93 22.88 -5.55 -6.08
CA HIS A 93 22.88 -4.87 -4.78
C HIS A 93 23.68 -3.56 -4.82
N GLU A 94 24.86 -3.57 -5.45
CA GLU A 94 25.71 -2.39 -5.61
C GLU A 94 25.01 -1.28 -6.39
N GLN A 95 24.31 -1.64 -7.46
CA GLN A 95 23.55 -0.67 -8.26
C GLN A 95 22.39 -0.06 -7.45
N ILE A 96 21.69 -0.87 -6.64
CA ILE A 96 20.61 -0.42 -5.76
C ILE A 96 21.16 0.55 -4.72
N TRP A 97 22.25 0.19 -4.03
CA TRP A 97 22.87 1.02 -3.01
C TRP A 97 23.45 2.31 -3.59
N HIS A 98 24.07 2.24 -4.77
CA HIS A 98 24.55 3.41 -5.49
C HIS A 98 23.38 4.35 -5.87
N LYS A 99 22.30 3.80 -6.43
CA LYS A 99 21.09 4.56 -6.79
C LYS A 99 20.46 5.24 -5.58
N ALA A 100 20.39 4.57 -4.44
CA ALA A 100 19.91 5.14 -3.18
C ALA A 100 20.80 6.31 -2.72
N GLY A 101 22.12 6.23 -2.93
CA GLY A 101 23.08 7.28 -2.58
C GLY A 101 23.14 8.45 -3.53
N GLN A 102 22.70 8.31 -4.78
CA GLN A 102 22.76 9.39 -5.77
C GLN A 102 21.93 10.62 -5.32
N GLY A 103 22.59 11.75 -5.04
CA GLY A 103 21.95 12.96 -4.54
C GLY A 103 21.25 12.77 -3.17
N TYR A 104 21.69 11.82 -2.35
CA TYR A 104 21.24 11.68 -0.99
C TYR A 104 21.60 12.92 -0.16
N SER A 105 20.67 13.33 0.68
CA SER A 105 20.88 14.34 1.72
C SER A 105 20.18 13.88 3.01
N GLU A 106 20.54 14.45 4.13
CA GLU A 106 19.88 14.14 5.42
C GLU A 106 18.40 14.51 5.48
N ALA A 107 17.90 15.27 4.49
CA ALA A 107 16.47 15.55 4.34
C ALA A 107 15.67 14.32 3.85
N VAL A 108 16.32 13.31 3.23
CA VAL A 108 15.65 12.09 2.79
C VAL A 108 15.26 11.25 4.01
N THR A 109 13.96 11.07 4.19
CA THR A 109 13.41 10.35 5.36
C THR A 109 13.01 8.91 5.03
N GLU A 110 12.73 8.59 3.76
CA GLU A 110 12.21 7.28 3.36
C GLU A 110 12.79 6.84 2.01
N PHE A 111 13.16 5.56 1.91
CA PHE A 111 13.26 4.85 0.63
C PHE A 111 12.01 4.04 0.40
N HIS A 112 11.31 4.34 -0.70
CA HIS A 112 10.13 3.63 -1.13
C HIS A 112 10.50 2.62 -2.22
N MET A 113 10.28 1.35 -1.96
CA MET A 113 10.72 0.26 -2.83
C MET A 113 9.56 -0.67 -3.16
N VAL A 114 9.27 -0.79 -4.44
CA VAL A 114 8.36 -1.78 -4.99
C VAL A 114 8.99 -2.37 -6.24
N GLY A 115 8.71 -3.64 -6.53
CA GLY A 115 9.27 -4.32 -7.68
C GLY A 115 8.29 -5.24 -8.37
N GLY A 116 8.73 -5.81 -9.47
CA GLY A 116 8.04 -6.95 -10.09
C GLY A 116 8.21 -8.21 -9.23
N LEU A 117 7.28 -9.16 -9.41
CA LEU A 117 7.39 -10.52 -8.83
C LEU A 117 8.43 -11.31 -9.63
N HIS A 118 9.69 -11.17 -9.24
CA HIS A 118 10.81 -11.74 -9.98
C HIS A 118 10.89 -13.27 -9.80
N PRO A 119 10.98 -14.07 -10.88
CA PRO A 119 10.96 -15.53 -10.78
C PRO A 119 12.23 -16.15 -10.17
N GLU A 120 13.34 -15.45 -10.14
CA GLU A 120 14.64 -16.03 -9.72
C GLU A 120 15.18 -15.45 -8.41
N LEU A 121 14.86 -14.18 -8.08
CA LEU A 121 15.37 -13.57 -6.85
C LEU A 121 14.80 -14.27 -5.61
N THR A 122 15.67 -14.59 -4.67
CA THR A 122 15.34 -15.29 -3.43
C THR A 122 14.97 -14.31 -2.31
N LEU A 123 14.30 -14.79 -1.26
CA LEU A 123 14.05 -14.00 -0.06
C LEU A 123 15.35 -13.48 0.56
N ASP A 124 16.40 -14.30 0.59
CA ASP A 124 17.70 -13.91 1.15
C ASP A 124 18.35 -12.78 0.35
N TRP A 125 18.16 -12.75 -0.97
CA TRP A 125 18.60 -11.64 -1.82
C TRP A 125 17.93 -10.32 -1.40
N TYR A 126 16.61 -10.32 -1.14
CA TYR A 126 15.90 -9.13 -0.67
C TYR A 126 16.32 -8.72 0.75
N CYS A 127 16.59 -9.69 1.62
CA CYS A 127 17.12 -9.41 2.96
C CYS A 127 18.50 -8.74 2.89
N GLU A 128 19.39 -9.21 2.01
CA GLU A 128 20.73 -8.61 1.82
C GLU A 128 20.62 -7.18 1.28
N MET A 129 19.74 -6.94 0.32
CA MET A 129 19.43 -5.59 -0.18
C MET A 129 19.06 -4.63 0.96
N LEU A 130 18.15 -5.04 1.84
CA LEU A 130 17.71 -4.22 2.98
C LEU A 130 18.85 -3.97 3.98
N ARG A 131 19.61 -5.02 4.36
CA ARG A 131 20.75 -4.88 5.28
C ARG A 131 21.78 -3.89 4.74
N GLY A 132 22.11 -3.99 3.46
CA GLY A 132 23.04 -3.07 2.83
C GLY A 132 22.56 -1.63 2.75
N LEU A 133 21.24 -1.40 2.59
CA LEU A 133 20.63 -0.07 2.68
C LEU A 133 20.68 0.46 4.12
N LYS A 134 20.31 -0.33 5.13
CA LYS A 134 20.38 0.08 6.54
C LYS A 134 21.81 0.35 7.00
N GLN A 135 22.77 -0.41 6.55
CA GLN A 135 24.18 -0.16 6.87
C GLN A 135 24.67 1.20 6.34
N ARG A 136 24.25 1.58 5.14
CA ARG A 136 24.65 2.83 4.47
C ARG A 136 23.83 4.04 4.88
N PHE A 137 22.55 3.82 5.17
CA PHE A 137 21.58 4.86 5.47
C PHE A 137 20.77 4.50 6.74
N PRO A 138 21.41 4.41 7.91
CA PRO A 138 20.78 3.85 9.12
C PRO A 138 19.57 4.64 9.62
N LYS A 139 19.47 5.92 9.30
CA LYS A 139 18.36 6.79 9.72
C LYS A 139 17.18 6.78 8.74
N VAL A 140 17.37 6.26 7.52
CA VAL A 140 16.33 6.28 6.50
C VAL A 140 15.34 5.14 6.75
N HIS A 141 14.06 5.46 6.71
CA HIS A 141 12.97 4.51 6.80
C HIS A 141 12.87 3.68 5.52
N LEU A 142 12.93 2.36 5.63
CA LEU A 142 12.78 1.44 4.50
C LEU A 142 11.33 0.97 4.38
N LYS A 143 10.61 1.54 3.44
CA LYS A 143 9.26 1.15 3.07
C LYS A 143 9.30 0.29 1.83
N ALA A 144 9.13 -1.02 1.99
CA ALA A 144 9.33 -1.96 0.90
C ALA A 144 8.30 -3.09 0.91
N PHE A 145 8.10 -3.67 -0.27
CA PHE A 145 7.33 -4.89 -0.51
C PHE A 145 5.85 -4.78 -0.14
N THR A 146 5.02 -4.75 -1.16
CA THR A 146 3.56 -4.84 -1.02
C THR A 146 3.15 -6.19 -0.43
N MET A 147 1.92 -6.30 0.06
CA MET A 147 1.37 -7.58 0.54
C MET A 147 1.42 -8.66 -0.53
N VAL A 148 1.28 -8.28 -1.81
CA VAL A 148 1.41 -9.20 -2.95
C VAL A 148 2.82 -9.75 -3.09
N GLU A 149 3.85 -8.90 -2.92
CA GLU A 149 5.26 -9.34 -2.95
C GLU A 149 5.56 -10.26 -1.76
N ILE A 150 5.06 -9.93 -0.55
CA ILE A 150 5.21 -10.78 0.64
C ILE A 150 4.58 -12.16 0.43
N GLY A 151 3.33 -12.23 -0.05
CA GLY A 151 2.69 -13.51 -0.37
C GLY A 151 3.44 -14.30 -1.43
N TYR A 152 3.99 -13.62 -2.43
CA TYR A 152 4.83 -14.26 -3.45
C TYR A 152 6.13 -14.82 -2.85
N PHE A 153 6.81 -14.08 -1.98
CA PHE A 153 8.01 -14.55 -1.27
C PHE A 153 7.71 -15.76 -0.40
N ALA A 154 6.60 -15.75 0.34
CA ALA A 154 6.16 -16.86 1.17
C ALA A 154 5.98 -18.15 0.35
N LYS A 155 5.24 -18.04 -0.76
CA LYS A 155 5.02 -19.16 -1.68
C LYS A 155 6.34 -19.71 -2.26
N ARG A 156 7.24 -18.83 -2.69
CA ARG A 156 8.52 -19.25 -3.28
C ARG A 156 9.49 -19.84 -2.28
N ALA A 157 9.62 -19.24 -1.12
CA ALA A 157 10.49 -19.71 -0.04
C ALA A 157 9.92 -20.93 0.71
N LYS A 158 8.66 -21.31 0.45
CA LYS A 158 7.92 -22.34 1.21
C LYS A 158 7.90 -22.03 2.72
N LEU A 159 7.72 -20.78 3.06
CA LEU A 159 7.65 -20.28 4.43
C LEU A 159 6.24 -19.72 4.70
N SER A 160 5.89 -19.57 5.98
CA SER A 160 4.71 -18.81 6.35
C SER A 160 4.91 -17.30 6.05
N THR A 161 3.81 -16.58 5.80
CA THR A 161 3.83 -15.11 5.67
C THR A 161 4.51 -14.46 6.88
N ARG A 162 4.26 -14.99 8.08
CA ARG A 162 4.85 -14.50 9.33
C ARG A 162 6.39 -14.65 9.34
N ASP A 163 6.89 -15.82 8.95
CA ASP A 163 8.35 -16.07 8.93
C ASP A 163 9.05 -15.18 7.91
N VAL A 164 8.45 -14.98 6.74
CA VAL A 164 8.96 -14.03 5.74
C VAL A 164 9.04 -12.61 6.31
N LEU A 165 7.98 -12.15 6.95
CA LEU A 165 7.93 -10.81 7.55
C LEU A 165 8.94 -10.64 8.68
N ILE A 166 9.15 -11.65 9.52
CA ILE A 166 10.18 -11.65 10.58
C ILE A 166 11.57 -11.49 9.95
N LYS A 167 11.91 -12.30 8.93
CA LYS A 167 13.22 -12.20 8.24
C LYS A 167 13.44 -10.83 7.61
N LEU A 168 12.42 -10.26 6.96
CA LEU A 168 12.52 -8.93 6.35
C LEU A 168 12.65 -7.83 7.41
N LYS A 169 11.93 -7.93 8.52
CA LYS A 169 12.05 -7.00 9.65
C LYS A 169 13.46 -7.03 10.26
N GLU A 170 14.00 -8.22 10.52
CA GLU A 170 15.37 -8.41 11.00
C GLU A 170 16.42 -7.88 10.00
N ALA A 171 16.10 -7.91 8.71
CA ALA A 171 16.95 -7.33 7.66
C ALA A 171 16.84 -5.80 7.56
N GLY A 172 15.88 -5.16 8.26
CA GLY A 172 15.73 -3.71 8.33
C GLY A 172 14.50 -3.14 7.63
N LEU A 173 13.50 -3.96 7.29
CA LEU A 173 12.20 -3.47 6.83
C LEU A 173 11.50 -2.71 7.96
N ASP A 174 11.06 -1.47 7.70
CA ASP A 174 10.36 -0.64 8.69
C ASP A 174 8.85 -0.56 8.46
N SER A 175 8.39 -0.55 7.21
CA SER A 175 6.97 -0.54 6.86
C SER A 175 6.74 -1.02 5.43
N GLN A 176 5.48 -1.15 5.04
CA GLN A 176 5.08 -1.67 3.74
C GLN A 176 4.18 -0.70 2.97
N PRO A 177 4.36 -0.58 1.64
CA PRO A 177 3.41 0.14 0.80
C PRO A 177 2.11 -0.66 0.62
N GLY A 178 1.00 0.07 0.45
CA GLY A 178 -0.33 -0.52 0.32
C GLY A 178 -0.70 -1.03 -1.07
N GLY A 179 0.24 -1.07 -1.99
CA GLY A 179 0.00 -1.51 -3.36
C GLY A 179 -0.49 -2.96 -3.46
N GLY A 180 -1.12 -3.27 -4.56
CA GLY A 180 -1.70 -4.61 -4.79
C GLY A 180 -3.08 -4.83 -4.18
N ALA A 181 -3.57 -3.93 -3.30
CA ALA A 181 -4.94 -3.94 -2.82
C ALA A 181 -5.93 -3.70 -3.99
N GLU A 182 -5.64 -2.75 -4.84
CA GLU A 182 -6.42 -2.29 -6.01
C GLU A 182 -7.90 -2.07 -5.66
N ILE A 183 -8.72 -3.09 -5.76
CA ILE A 183 -10.08 -3.21 -5.26
C ILE A 183 -10.27 -4.64 -4.74
N PHE A 184 -10.96 -4.84 -3.61
CA PHE A 184 -11.09 -6.18 -3.00
C PHE A 184 -12.20 -7.04 -3.62
N SER A 185 -13.09 -6.44 -4.40
CA SER A 185 -14.11 -7.17 -5.15
C SER A 185 -13.50 -8.24 -6.06
N ASP A 186 -13.82 -9.50 -5.82
CA ASP A 186 -13.34 -10.63 -6.64
C ASP A 186 -13.71 -10.51 -8.10
N ARG A 187 -14.91 -9.98 -8.39
CA ARG A 187 -15.38 -9.72 -9.76
C ARG A 187 -14.40 -8.82 -10.49
N VAL A 188 -13.96 -7.75 -9.84
CA VAL A 188 -13.04 -6.76 -10.40
C VAL A 188 -11.64 -7.35 -10.50
N ARG A 189 -11.13 -7.97 -9.43
CA ARG A 189 -9.78 -8.54 -9.37
C ARG A 189 -9.53 -9.57 -10.46
N ARG A 190 -10.49 -10.47 -10.73
CA ARG A 190 -10.38 -11.46 -11.81
C ARG A 190 -10.16 -10.84 -13.20
N ILE A 191 -10.62 -9.60 -13.40
CA ILE A 191 -10.48 -8.92 -14.69
C ILE A 191 -9.16 -8.16 -14.79
N ILE A 192 -8.74 -7.47 -13.69
CA ILE A 192 -7.62 -6.54 -13.74
C ILE A 192 -6.30 -7.12 -13.23
N CYS A 193 -6.34 -8.10 -12.31
CA CYS A 193 -5.15 -8.61 -11.62
C CYS A 193 -5.35 -10.03 -11.03
N ASP A 194 -5.88 -10.96 -11.81
CA ASP A 194 -6.20 -12.33 -11.42
C ASP A 194 -5.03 -13.16 -10.87
N HIS A 195 -3.78 -12.76 -11.13
CA HIS A 195 -2.57 -13.42 -10.64
C HIS A 195 -2.08 -12.93 -9.28
N LYS A 196 -2.74 -11.92 -8.70
CA LYS A 196 -2.42 -11.41 -7.37
C LYS A 196 -3.21 -12.15 -6.29
N LEU A 197 -2.80 -11.95 -5.03
CA LEU A 197 -3.59 -12.35 -3.87
C LEU A 197 -5.04 -11.86 -4.03
N ASN A 198 -6.00 -12.65 -3.59
CA ASN A 198 -7.38 -12.17 -3.45
C ASN A 198 -7.49 -11.15 -2.29
N GLY A 199 -8.68 -10.57 -2.07
CA GLY A 199 -8.87 -9.55 -1.04
C GLY A 199 -8.55 -10.04 0.36
N ASP A 200 -9.06 -11.22 0.72
CA ASP A 200 -8.86 -11.82 2.05
C ASP A 200 -7.39 -12.17 2.30
N GLU A 201 -6.71 -12.77 1.34
CA GLU A 201 -5.28 -13.08 1.42
C GLU A 201 -4.43 -11.81 1.59
N TRP A 202 -4.79 -10.73 0.91
CA TRP A 202 -4.13 -9.43 1.07
C TRP A 202 -4.31 -8.88 2.47
N LEU A 203 -5.55 -8.89 2.98
CA LEU A 203 -5.90 -8.43 4.33
C LEU A 203 -5.23 -9.28 5.42
N ASP A 204 -5.18 -10.60 5.26
CA ASP A 204 -4.52 -11.49 6.22
C ASP A 204 -3.01 -11.27 6.25
N THR A 205 -2.39 -11.00 5.09
CA THR A 205 -0.99 -10.60 5.02
C THR A 205 -0.76 -9.28 5.77
N ALA A 206 -1.65 -8.29 5.58
CA ALA A 206 -1.57 -7.00 6.26
C ALA A 206 -1.76 -7.14 7.78
N ARG A 207 -2.76 -7.92 8.23
CA ARG A 207 -2.99 -8.22 9.66
C ARG A 207 -1.76 -8.89 10.29
N THR A 208 -1.16 -9.85 9.58
CA THR A 208 0.06 -10.52 10.04
C THR A 208 1.21 -9.52 10.18
N SER A 209 1.39 -8.64 9.19
CA SER A 209 2.38 -7.56 9.23
C SER A 209 2.19 -6.63 10.42
N HIS A 210 0.97 -6.13 10.61
CA HIS A 210 0.64 -5.23 11.72
C HIS A 210 0.84 -5.91 13.08
N SER A 211 0.55 -7.21 13.21
CA SER A 211 0.81 -7.99 14.44
C SER A 211 2.30 -8.05 14.82
N LEU A 212 3.17 -7.85 13.86
CA LEU A 212 4.62 -7.76 14.05
C LEU A 212 5.13 -6.33 14.23
N GLY A 213 4.23 -5.33 14.23
CA GLY A 213 4.57 -3.91 14.34
C GLY A 213 5.05 -3.29 13.02
N LEU A 214 4.94 -3.99 11.89
CA LEU A 214 5.21 -3.45 10.57
C LEU A 214 3.93 -2.84 10.00
N MET A 215 3.83 -1.52 10.06
CA MET A 215 2.66 -0.78 9.58
C MET A 215 2.63 -0.68 8.06
N SER A 216 1.46 -0.43 7.51
CA SER A 216 1.27 -0.20 6.07
C SER A 216 0.21 0.88 5.82
N ASN A 217 0.20 1.42 4.62
CA ASN A 217 -0.99 2.05 4.06
C ASN A 217 -1.78 1.03 3.22
N CYS A 218 -2.99 1.39 2.82
CA CYS A 218 -3.78 0.69 1.83
C CYS A 218 -4.01 1.63 0.64
N THR A 219 -4.13 1.07 -0.56
CA THR A 219 -4.44 1.81 -1.78
C THR A 219 -5.75 1.32 -2.37
N MET A 220 -6.47 2.22 -3.04
CA MET A 220 -7.62 1.87 -3.87
C MET A 220 -7.39 2.36 -5.29
N LEU A 221 -7.56 1.48 -6.27
CA LEU A 221 -7.62 1.84 -7.68
C LEU A 221 -9.09 1.97 -8.07
N TYR A 222 -9.47 3.13 -8.58
CA TYR A 222 -10.85 3.45 -8.92
C TYR A 222 -10.95 4.15 -10.27
N GLY A 223 -12.16 4.22 -10.82
CA GLY A 223 -12.43 4.88 -12.10
C GLY A 223 -12.27 3.97 -13.32
N HIS A 224 -12.44 2.63 -13.15
CA HIS A 224 -12.33 1.66 -14.25
C HIS A 224 -13.60 0.84 -14.44
N ILE A 225 -13.77 -0.32 -13.79
CA ILE A 225 -14.92 -1.24 -13.95
C ILE A 225 -15.64 -1.56 -12.64
N GLU A 226 -15.15 -1.00 -11.54
CA GLU A 226 -15.76 -1.13 -10.22
C GLU A 226 -17.02 -0.27 -10.12
N THR A 227 -17.90 -0.64 -9.20
CA THR A 227 -19.08 0.15 -8.82
C THR A 227 -18.80 0.97 -7.56
N GLU A 228 -19.74 1.84 -7.19
CA GLU A 228 -19.68 2.55 -5.90
C GLU A 228 -19.71 1.58 -4.72
N GLU A 229 -20.51 0.51 -4.84
CA GLU A 229 -20.57 -0.57 -3.86
C GLU A 229 -19.24 -1.28 -3.71
N ASP A 230 -18.54 -1.60 -4.81
CA ASP A 230 -17.19 -2.18 -4.76
C ASP A 230 -16.19 -1.26 -4.04
N ARG A 231 -16.31 0.08 -4.22
CA ARG A 231 -15.44 1.06 -3.52
C ARG A 231 -15.74 1.13 -2.04
N VAL A 232 -17.02 1.16 -1.68
CA VAL A 232 -17.45 1.20 -0.28
C VAL A 232 -17.03 -0.07 0.45
N ASP A 233 -17.24 -1.24 -0.16
CA ASP A 233 -16.81 -2.53 0.38
C ASP A 233 -15.28 -2.58 0.59
N HIS A 234 -14.51 -2.02 -0.34
CA HIS A 234 -13.06 -1.91 -0.20
C HIS A 234 -12.62 -1.03 0.99
N LEU A 235 -13.38 -0.01 1.35
CA LEU A 235 -13.08 0.93 2.44
C LEU A 235 -13.51 0.42 3.82
N LEU A 236 -14.49 -0.48 3.89
CA LEU A 236 -15.03 -1.06 5.12
C LEU A 236 -14.22 -2.28 5.61
#